data_9fe3f75f6c5c9f616784f7195267b3e0
#
_entry.id   9fe3f75f6c5c9f616784f7195267b3e0
#
_cell.length_a   1.000
_cell.length_b   1.000
_cell.length_c   1.000
_cell.angle_alpha   90.00
_cell.angle_beta   90.00
_cell.angle_gamma   90.00
#
_symmetry.space_group_name_H-M   'P 1'
#
loop_
_entity.id
_entity.type
_entity.pdbx_description
1 polymer ?
#
loop_
_entity_poly.entity_id
_entity_poly.type
_entity_poly.pdbx_seq_one_letter_code
_entity_poly.pdbx_strand_id
1 'polypeptide(L)'
;MTNAVLTAVPKSEARVRHSAVVRWTHWITTLCFLSLLITGMEIVISHPRFYWGETGNVLSPALFQLPIPSSRDTVPTGYGYVMPDQNGWSRYLHFQTAWFAVFTGLIYVLYGVLSGHFRRNLIPAGRLSLKTLAEGDAWSYNVLQRLTYLLVVFVFFPVIIWTGLGMSPAVASAIPAVDTVWGGQQSARTIHFFVSLLLVLFLLIHVLMVYRAGFRNRTKSMIWARSHDAN
;
A
#
# COMPACT_ATOMS: atom_id res chain seq x y z
N MET A 1 -60.85 19.77 20.29
CA MET A 1 -59.93 18.66 20.59
C MET A 1 -59.23 18.30 19.29
N THR A 2 -58.03 18.82 19.09
CA THR A 2 -57.30 18.65 17.82
C THR A 2 -56.23 17.58 18.06
N ASN A 3 -56.45 16.38 17.51
CA ASN A 3 -55.48 15.29 17.57
C ASN A 3 -54.28 15.65 16.68
N ALA A 4 -53.17 16.04 17.31
CA ALA A 4 -51.89 16.13 16.64
C ALA A 4 -51.41 14.72 16.33
N VAL A 5 -51.48 14.32 15.08
CA VAL A 5 -50.83 13.11 14.57
C VAL A 5 -49.34 13.37 14.57
N LEU A 6 -48.64 12.84 15.58
CA LEU A 6 -47.18 12.76 15.60
C LEU A 6 -46.73 11.83 14.47
N THR A 7 -46.43 12.41 13.31
CA THR A 7 -45.74 11.69 12.22
C THR A 7 -44.37 11.28 12.75
N ALA A 8 -44.22 9.99 13.03
CA ALA A 8 -42.94 9.41 13.37
C ALA A 8 -41.92 9.67 12.23
N VAL A 9 -40.90 10.47 12.51
CA VAL A 9 -39.80 10.68 11.60
C VAL A 9 -39.19 9.30 11.30
N PRO A 10 -39.10 8.86 10.05
CA PRO A 10 -38.55 7.56 9.75
C PRO A 10 -37.11 7.51 10.28
N LYS A 11 -36.86 6.53 11.14
CA LYS A 11 -35.53 6.24 11.70
C LYS A 11 -34.61 6.03 10.50
N SER A 12 -33.69 6.97 10.26
CA SER A 12 -32.70 6.84 9.19
C SER A 12 -32.02 5.49 9.34
N GLU A 13 -32.22 4.60 8.36
CA GLU A 13 -31.52 3.30 8.36
C GLU A 13 -30.02 3.60 8.43
N ALA A 14 -29.39 3.18 9.49
CA ALA A 14 -27.98 3.38 9.76
C ALA A 14 -27.15 2.73 8.64
N ARG A 15 -26.73 3.54 7.69
CA ARG A 15 -26.02 3.10 6.48
C ARG A 15 -24.69 2.49 6.85
N VAL A 16 -24.49 1.21 6.54
CA VAL A 16 -23.21 0.53 6.72
C VAL A 16 -22.11 1.33 6.01
N ARG A 17 -21.16 1.86 6.76
CA ARG A 17 -20.15 2.81 6.28
C ARG A 17 -19.24 2.23 5.19
N HIS A 18 -18.93 0.92 5.28
CA HIS A 18 -18.06 0.20 4.34
C HIS A 18 -18.69 -1.11 3.93
N SER A 19 -18.70 -1.42 2.64
CA SER A 19 -19.17 -2.72 2.14
C SER A 19 -18.28 -3.87 2.64
N ALA A 20 -18.81 -5.08 2.64
CA ALA A 20 -18.05 -6.26 3.03
C ALA A 20 -16.78 -6.42 2.17
N VAL A 21 -16.88 -6.21 0.86
CA VAL A 21 -15.74 -6.31 -0.06
C VAL A 21 -14.62 -5.34 0.34
N VAL A 22 -14.95 -4.07 0.61
CA VAL A 22 -13.96 -3.07 1.05
C VAL A 22 -13.28 -3.49 2.37
N ARG A 23 -14.03 -4.04 3.32
CA ARG A 23 -13.48 -4.50 4.60
C ARG A 23 -12.54 -5.69 4.44
N TRP A 24 -12.97 -6.72 3.69
CA TRP A 24 -12.17 -7.91 3.46
C TRP A 24 -10.90 -7.59 2.67
N THR A 25 -11.02 -6.86 1.58
CA THR A 25 -9.84 -6.47 0.78
C THR A 25 -8.87 -5.60 1.58
N HIS A 26 -9.37 -4.69 2.43
CA HIS A 26 -8.52 -3.89 3.31
C HIS A 26 -7.70 -4.76 4.27
N TRP A 27 -8.33 -5.70 4.99
CA TRP A 27 -7.60 -6.52 5.96
C TRP A 27 -6.64 -7.52 5.31
N ILE A 28 -7.03 -8.12 4.19
CA ILE A 28 -6.12 -9.00 3.43
C ILE A 28 -4.92 -8.18 2.94
N THR A 29 -5.15 -7.01 2.34
CA THR A 29 -4.05 -6.12 1.90
C THR A 29 -3.17 -5.69 3.07
N THR A 30 -3.74 -5.42 4.24
CA THR A 30 -2.96 -5.08 5.45
C THR A 30 -2.03 -6.23 5.85
N LEU A 31 -2.52 -7.46 5.90
CA LEU A 31 -1.71 -8.63 6.22
C LEU A 31 -0.62 -8.87 5.15
N CYS A 32 -0.98 -8.76 3.87
CA CYS A 32 -0.02 -8.84 2.78
C CYS A 32 1.06 -7.75 2.91
N PHE A 33 0.66 -6.51 3.19
CA PHE A 33 1.60 -5.40 3.33
C PHE A 33 2.61 -5.64 4.46
N LEU A 34 2.16 -6.10 5.63
CA LEU A 34 3.06 -6.42 6.76
C LEU A 34 4.02 -7.56 6.41
N SER A 35 3.54 -8.62 5.77
CA SER A 35 4.38 -9.72 5.30
C SER A 35 5.41 -9.25 4.26
N LEU A 36 4.98 -8.43 3.27
CA LEU A 36 5.86 -7.86 2.26
C LEU A 36 6.90 -6.90 2.85
N LEU A 37 6.54 -6.14 3.88
CA LEU A 37 7.46 -5.26 4.57
C LEU A 37 8.56 -6.06 5.29
N ILE A 38 8.19 -7.08 6.07
CA ILE A 38 9.14 -7.93 6.79
C ILE A 38 10.07 -8.65 5.81
N THR A 39 9.51 -9.32 4.81
CA THR A 39 10.32 -10.06 3.82
C THR A 39 11.15 -9.13 2.93
N GLY A 40 10.64 -7.93 2.63
CA GLY A 40 11.37 -6.90 1.89
C GLY A 40 12.57 -6.36 2.68
N MET A 41 12.44 -6.16 3.98
CA MET A 41 13.56 -5.78 4.85
C MET A 41 14.66 -6.85 4.85
N GLU A 42 14.31 -8.13 4.94
CA GLU A 42 15.27 -9.25 4.84
C GLU A 42 16.03 -9.24 3.50
N ILE A 43 15.31 -8.99 2.39
CA ILE A 43 15.92 -8.89 1.06
C ILE A 43 16.88 -7.70 0.98
N VAL A 44 16.53 -6.56 1.58
CA VAL A 44 17.39 -5.37 1.60
C VAL A 44 18.64 -5.59 2.45
N ILE A 45 18.53 -6.27 3.60
CA ILE A 45 19.68 -6.62 4.45
C ILE A 45 20.67 -7.52 3.67
N SER A 46 20.15 -8.45 2.87
CA SER A 46 20.99 -9.31 2.02
C SER A 46 21.62 -8.55 0.84
N HIS A 47 21.01 -7.48 0.38
CA HIS A 47 21.42 -6.73 -0.80
C HIS A 47 21.34 -5.20 -0.58
N PRO A 48 22.16 -4.60 0.26
CA PRO A 48 22.04 -3.20 0.66
C PRO A 48 22.54 -2.18 -0.39
N ARG A 49 23.12 -2.66 -1.51
CA ARG A 49 23.62 -1.82 -2.60
C ARG A 49 22.57 -1.66 -3.68
N PHE A 50 22.38 -0.45 -4.15
CA PHE A 50 21.42 -0.11 -5.19
C PHE A 50 22.14 0.46 -6.42
N TYR A 51 21.67 0.05 -7.59
CA TYR A 51 22.26 0.41 -8.88
C TYR A 51 21.21 0.97 -9.80
N TRP A 52 21.65 1.54 -10.92
CA TRP A 52 20.78 1.98 -11.98
C TRP A 52 21.18 1.29 -13.29
N GLY A 53 20.21 0.88 -14.09
CA GLY A 53 20.42 0.14 -15.33
C GLY A 53 20.05 -1.33 -15.21
N GLU A 54 20.59 -2.14 -16.11
CA GLU A 54 20.27 -3.58 -16.18
C GLU A 54 21.05 -4.39 -15.15
N THR A 55 22.32 -4.10 -14.98
CA THR A 55 23.22 -4.90 -14.16
C THR A 55 23.84 -4.09 -13.02
N GLY A 56 24.19 -4.79 -11.95
CA GLY A 56 24.97 -4.23 -10.85
C GLY A 56 25.63 -5.35 -10.06
N ASN A 57 26.89 -5.17 -9.69
CA ASN A 57 27.65 -6.11 -8.90
C ASN A 57 28.58 -5.38 -7.93
N VAL A 58 29.30 -6.11 -7.10
CA VAL A 58 30.19 -5.57 -6.06
C VAL A 58 31.35 -4.72 -6.63
N LEU A 59 31.71 -4.93 -7.90
CA LEU A 59 32.76 -4.19 -8.61
C LEU A 59 32.23 -2.96 -9.33
N SER A 60 30.91 -2.87 -9.52
CA SER A 60 30.28 -1.70 -10.14
C SER A 60 30.05 -0.60 -9.11
N PRO A 61 30.20 0.70 -9.47
CA PRO A 61 29.83 1.79 -8.59
C PRO A 61 28.33 1.73 -8.27
N ALA A 62 27.99 1.68 -7.00
CA ALA A 62 26.57 1.74 -6.57
C ALA A 62 26.04 3.16 -6.72
N LEU A 63 24.76 3.29 -7.05
CA LEU A 63 24.05 4.57 -6.98
C LEU A 63 24.01 5.07 -5.53
N PHE A 64 23.71 4.18 -4.61
CA PHE A 64 23.87 4.37 -3.16
C PHE A 64 23.95 3.01 -2.45
N GLN A 65 24.41 3.03 -1.22
CA GLN A 65 24.45 1.85 -0.34
C GLN A 65 23.88 2.22 1.03
N LEU A 66 23.03 1.37 1.57
CA LEU A 66 22.57 1.53 2.95
C LEU A 66 23.72 1.22 3.92
N PRO A 67 23.87 2.00 5.00
CA PRO A 67 24.93 1.81 6.00
C PRO A 67 24.61 0.66 6.96
N ILE A 68 24.30 -0.52 6.41
CA ILE A 68 24.03 -1.75 7.16
C ILE A 68 24.99 -2.84 6.72
N PRO A 69 25.47 -3.70 7.63
CA PRO A 69 26.27 -4.84 7.25
C PRO A 69 25.47 -5.77 6.34
N SER A 70 26.04 -6.14 5.21
CA SER A 70 25.43 -7.15 4.35
C SER A 70 25.68 -8.54 4.94
N SER A 71 24.68 -9.42 4.92
CA SER A 71 24.88 -10.82 5.30
C SER A 71 25.91 -11.53 4.43
N ARG A 72 26.10 -11.07 3.20
CA ARG A 72 27.11 -11.62 2.28
C ARG A 72 28.53 -11.23 2.61
N ASP A 73 28.75 -10.11 3.29
CA ASP A 73 30.09 -9.66 3.69
C ASP A 73 30.68 -10.55 4.80
N THR A 74 29.84 -11.32 5.48
CA THR A 74 30.20 -12.19 6.61
C THR A 74 30.23 -13.67 6.28
N VAL A 75 29.82 -14.06 5.09
CA VAL A 75 29.80 -15.47 4.66
C VAL A 75 31.14 -16.19 4.76
N PRO A 76 32.30 -15.56 4.52
CA PRO A 76 33.61 -16.24 4.66
C PRO A 76 33.98 -16.61 6.10
N THR A 77 33.46 -15.93 7.08
CA THR A 77 33.81 -16.09 8.49
C THR A 77 32.81 -16.92 9.28
N GLY A 78 31.83 -17.53 8.60
CA GLY A 78 30.72 -18.21 9.28
C GLY A 78 29.95 -17.24 10.15
N TYR A 79 28.79 -17.50 10.35
CA TYR A 79 27.73 -16.98 11.20
C TYR A 79 28.13 -15.97 12.29
N GLY A 80 28.79 -14.87 11.90
CA GLY A 80 28.84 -13.69 12.76
C GLY A 80 27.39 -13.26 13.08
N TYR A 81 27.21 -12.37 14.02
CA TYR A 81 25.91 -11.87 14.52
C TYR A 81 25.04 -11.16 13.47
N VAL A 82 25.27 -11.37 12.21
CA VAL A 82 24.41 -10.96 11.11
C VAL A 82 23.35 -12.06 10.96
N MET A 83 22.09 -11.66 10.84
CA MET A 83 21.02 -12.61 10.54
C MET A 83 21.44 -13.51 9.37
N PRO A 84 21.38 -14.84 9.51
CA PRO A 84 21.76 -15.74 8.44
C PRO A 84 21.01 -15.35 7.17
N ASP A 85 21.67 -15.48 6.02
CA ASP A 85 21.07 -15.12 4.71
C ASP A 85 19.77 -15.90 4.49
N GLN A 86 18.68 -15.30 4.92
CA GLN A 86 17.30 -15.84 4.80
C GLN A 86 16.69 -15.54 3.43
N ASN A 87 17.50 -15.09 2.49
CA ASN A 87 17.05 -14.61 1.19
C ASN A 87 16.21 -15.64 0.40
N GLY A 88 16.46 -16.94 0.59
CA GLY A 88 15.72 -18.01 -0.08
C GLY A 88 14.24 -18.00 0.29
N TRP A 89 13.91 -18.16 1.57
CA TRP A 89 12.51 -18.21 2.01
C TRP A 89 11.84 -16.84 1.99
N SER A 90 12.57 -15.77 2.34
CA SER A 90 12.01 -14.42 2.34
C SER A 90 11.64 -13.96 0.94
N ARG A 91 12.45 -14.25 -0.10
CA ARG A 91 12.08 -14.00 -1.50
C ARG A 91 10.87 -14.83 -1.93
N TYR A 92 10.85 -16.13 -1.60
CA TYR A 92 9.70 -16.98 -1.92
C TYR A 92 8.42 -16.43 -1.29
N LEU A 93 8.43 -16.14 0.01
CA LEU A 93 7.26 -15.61 0.71
C LEU A 93 6.87 -14.22 0.19
N HIS A 94 7.85 -13.37 -0.15
CA HIS A 94 7.61 -12.06 -0.74
C HIS A 94 6.82 -12.17 -2.06
N PHE A 95 7.25 -13.03 -2.98
CA PHE A 95 6.54 -13.25 -4.24
C PHE A 95 5.15 -13.86 -4.03
N GLN A 96 5.00 -14.86 -3.16
CA GLN A 96 3.70 -15.46 -2.88
C GLN A 96 2.73 -14.41 -2.31
N THR A 97 3.17 -13.65 -1.33
CA THR A 97 2.35 -12.60 -0.71
C THR A 97 2.02 -11.48 -1.71
N ALA A 98 2.97 -11.14 -2.61
CA ALA A 98 2.73 -10.15 -3.66
C ALA A 98 1.59 -10.58 -4.59
N TRP A 99 1.51 -11.86 -5.00
CA TRP A 99 0.39 -12.37 -5.80
C TRP A 99 -0.94 -12.26 -5.06
N PHE A 100 -0.99 -12.58 -3.75
CA PHE A 100 -2.20 -12.37 -2.95
C PHE A 100 -2.60 -10.90 -2.91
N ALA A 101 -1.65 -10.00 -2.75
CA ALA A 101 -1.91 -8.56 -2.78
C ALA A 101 -2.43 -8.09 -4.15
N VAL A 102 -1.85 -8.59 -5.26
CA VAL A 102 -2.30 -8.28 -6.63
C VAL A 102 -3.75 -8.74 -6.85
N PHE A 103 -4.06 -10.00 -6.54
CA PHE A 103 -5.43 -10.52 -6.70
C PHE A 103 -6.44 -9.76 -5.83
N THR A 104 -6.08 -9.46 -4.59
CA THR A 104 -6.92 -8.69 -3.68
C THR A 104 -7.15 -7.27 -4.21
N GLY A 105 -6.08 -6.63 -4.73
CA GLY A 105 -6.14 -5.32 -5.36
C GLY A 105 -7.03 -5.30 -6.61
N LEU A 106 -6.94 -6.34 -7.46
CA LEU A 106 -7.82 -6.48 -8.63
C LEU A 106 -9.29 -6.61 -8.23
N ILE A 107 -9.60 -7.43 -7.21
CA ILE A 107 -10.96 -7.55 -6.67
C ILE A 107 -11.46 -6.18 -6.18
N TYR A 108 -10.63 -5.43 -5.45
CA TYR A 108 -10.98 -4.11 -4.96
C TYR A 108 -11.23 -3.11 -6.10
N VAL A 109 -10.36 -3.09 -7.11
CA VAL A 109 -10.49 -2.18 -8.26
C VAL A 109 -11.74 -2.53 -9.09
N LEU A 110 -11.94 -3.80 -9.42
CA LEU A 110 -13.12 -4.25 -10.14
C LEU A 110 -14.41 -3.90 -9.38
N TYR A 111 -14.47 -4.21 -8.10
CA TYR A 111 -15.59 -3.82 -7.25
C TYR A 111 -15.79 -2.31 -7.24
N GLY A 112 -14.72 -1.54 -7.08
CA GLY A 112 -14.75 -0.08 -7.02
C GLY A 112 -15.28 0.58 -8.28
N VAL A 113 -14.91 0.04 -9.45
CA VAL A 113 -15.40 0.49 -10.76
C VAL A 113 -16.86 0.08 -10.96
N LEU A 114 -17.17 -1.22 -10.85
CA LEU A 114 -18.50 -1.77 -11.15
C LEU A 114 -19.58 -1.24 -10.19
N SER A 115 -19.26 -1.07 -8.91
CA SER A 115 -20.21 -0.53 -7.93
C SER A 115 -20.29 0.99 -7.91
N GLY A 116 -19.44 1.70 -8.66
CA GLY A 116 -19.31 3.17 -8.60
C GLY A 116 -18.75 3.68 -7.26
N HIS A 117 -18.11 2.79 -6.47
CA HIS A 117 -17.55 3.12 -5.16
C HIS A 117 -16.52 4.26 -5.25
N PHE A 118 -15.61 4.21 -6.22
CA PHE A 118 -14.57 5.22 -6.41
C PHE A 118 -15.17 6.59 -6.70
N ARG A 119 -16.16 6.65 -7.61
CA ARG A 119 -16.83 7.90 -7.96
C ARG A 119 -17.52 8.54 -6.76
N ARG A 120 -18.17 7.73 -5.92
CA ARG A 120 -18.92 8.25 -4.77
C ARG A 120 -18.05 8.59 -3.56
N ASN A 121 -16.96 7.86 -3.33
CA ASN A 121 -16.21 7.94 -2.07
C ASN A 121 -14.80 8.50 -2.22
N LEU A 122 -14.14 8.31 -3.38
CA LEU A 122 -12.75 8.72 -3.56
C LEU A 122 -12.60 10.00 -4.40
N ILE A 123 -13.43 10.19 -5.45
CA ILE A 123 -13.32 11.39 -6.27
C ILE A 123 -13.88 12.58 -5.49
N PRO A 124 -13.09 13.64 -5.27
CA PRO A 124 -13.58 14.84 -4.59
C PRO A 124 -14.70 15.50 -5.41
N ALA A 125 -15.81 15.83 -4.76
CA ALA A 125 -16.85 16.64 -5.37
C ALA A 125 -16.50 18.12 -5.21
N GLY A 126 -16.35 18.86 -6.30
CA GLY A 126 -16.05 20.29 -6.30
C GLY A 126 -14.82 20.66 -7.12
N ARG A 127 -14.60 21.96 -7.31
CA ARG A 127 -13.41 22.48 -8.01
C ARG A 127 -12.17 22.37 -7.12
N LEU A 128 -11.18 21.59 -7.55
CA LEU A 128 -9.87 21.55 -6.94
C LEU A 128 -9.13 22.86 -7.22
N SER A 129 -8.88 23.65 -6.18
CA SER A 129 -8.05 24.85 -6.24
C SER A 129 -6.93 24.73 -5.21
N LEU A 130 -5.71 25.13 -5.57
CA LEU A 130 -4.58 25.20 -4.63
C LEU A 130 -4.89 26.13 -3.46
N LYS A 131 -5.68 27.20 -3.69
CA LYS A 131 -6.10 28.13 -2.65
C LYS A 131 -6.98 27.45 -1.59
N THR A 132 -7.99 26.69 -2.02
CA THR A 132 -8.85 25.94 -1.10
C THR A 132 -8.13 24.81 -0.36
N LEU A 133 -7.09 24.21 -0.96
CA LEU A 133 -6.24 23.24 -0.28
C LEU A 133 -5.36 23.88 0.82
N ALA A 134 -4.96 25.15 0.64
CA ALA A 134 -4.12 25.88 1.58
C ALA A 134 -4.91 26.46 2.76
N GLU A 135 -6.23 26.61 2.67
CA GLU A 135 -7.08 27.18 3.71
C GLU A 135 -7.21 26.31 4.97
N GLY A 136 -6.80 25.01 4.89
CA GLY A 136 -6.66 24.13 6.05
C GLY A 136 -7.95 23.77 6.78
N ASP A 137 -9.10 23.98 6.17
CA ASP A 137 -10.39 23.66 6.75
C ASP A 137 -10.74 22.15 6.66
N ALA A 138 -11.86 21.73 7.24
CA ALA A 138 -12.30 20.33 7.24
C ALA A 138 -12.56 19.78 5.82
N TRP A 139 -12.88 20.65 4.87
CA TRP A 139 -13.09 20.26 3.48
C TRP A 139 -11.75 19.98 2.78
N SER A 140 -10.77 20.86 2.92
CA SER A 140 -9.42 20.68 2.35
C SER A 140 -8.74 19.42 2.90
N TYR A 141 -8.90 19.13 4.19
CA TYR A 141 -8.42 17.91 4.81
C TYR A 141 -9.04 16.65 4.17
N ASN A 142 -10.36 16.63 3.97
CA ASN A 142 -11.04 15.50 3.32
C ASN A 142 -10.61 15.33 1.86
N VAL A 143 -10.38 16.42 1.15
CA VAL A 143 -9.89 16.38 -0.24
C VAL A 143 -8.47 15.82 -0.28
N LEU A 144 -7.57 16.30 0.54
CA LEU A 144 -6.19 15.81 0.62
C LEU A 144 -6.15 14.31 0.93
N GLN A 145 -6.95 13.86 1.89
CA GLN A 145 -7.08 12.45 2.23
C GLN A 145 -7.53 11.60 1.03
N ARG A 146 -8.54 12.05 0.28
CA ARG A 146 -9.03 11.34 -0.92
C ARG A 146 -7.98 11.31 -2.03
N LEU A 147 -7.28 12.41 -2.29
CA LEU A 147 -6.19 12.47 -3.26
C LEU A 147 -5.05 11.53 -2.89
N THR A 148 -4.68 11.47 -1.61
CA THR A 148 -3.67 10.54 -1.11
C THR A 148 -4.09 9.08 -1.35
N TYR A 149 -5.34 8.73 -1.11
CA TYR A 149 -5.82 7.38 -1.42
C TYR A 149 -5.82 7.06 -2.91
N LEU A 150 -6.21 8.01 -3.76
CA LEU A 150 -6.12 7.86 -5.21
C LEU A 150 -4.67 7.66 -5.66
N LEU A 151 -3.74 8.46 -5.13
CA LEU A 151 -2.32 8.33 -5.42
C LEU A 151 -1.78 6.95 -5.01
N VAL A 152 -2.13 6.48 -3.81
CA VAL A 152 -1.70 5.16 -3.32
C VAL A 152 -2.27 4.04 -4.18
N VAL A 153 -3.58 4.05 -4.45
CA VAL A 153 -4.27 2.95 -5.15
C VAL A 153 -3.93 2.92 -6.64
N PHE A 154 -3.83 4.09 -7.30
CA PHE A 154 -3.72 4.18 -8.77
C PHE A 154 -2.31 4.54 -9.26
N VAL A 155 -1.39 4.90 -8.37
CA VAL A 155 0.01 5.18 -8.74
C VAL A 155 0.97 4.26 -7.96
N PHE A 156 1.02 4.32 -6.65
CA PHE A 156 2.02 3.58 -5.89
C PHE A 156 1.85 2.06 -5.97
N PHE A 157 0.62 1.54 -5.84
CA PHE A 157 0.41 0.11 -6.00
C PHE A 157 0.70 -0.40 -7.42
N PRO A 158 0.24 0.22 -8.51
CA PRO A 158 0.65 -0.17 -9.86
C PRO A 158 2.15 -0.13 -10.09
N VAL A 159 2.83 0.94 -9.63
CA VAL A 159 4.29 1.08 -9.80
C VAL A 159 5.05 0.00 -9.01
N ILE A 160 4.68 -0.25 -7.74
CA ILE A 160 5.38 -1.26 -6.92
C ILE A 160 5.15 -2.68 -7.47
N ILE A 161 3.95 -2.97 -7.98
CA ILE A 161 3.64 -4.26 -8.62
C ILE A 161 4.45 -4.41 -9.90
N TRP A 162 4.43 -3.41 -10.77
CA TRP A 162 5.14 -3.48 -12.05
C TRP A 162 6.66 -3.61 -11.86
N THR A 163 7.25 -2.80 -10.99
CA THR A 163 8.68 -2.93 -10.68
C THR A 163 9.02 -4.26 -10.03
N GLY A 164 8.12 -4.82 -9.19
CA GLY A 164 8.25 -6.17 -8.64
C GLY A 164 8.23 -7.26 -9.73
N LEU A 165 7.34 -7.14 -10.71
CA LEU A 165 7.29 -8.05 -11.87
C LEU A 165 8.56 -7.95 -12.72
N GLY A 166 9.12 -6.76 -12.93
CA GLY A 166 10.39 -6.55 -13.63
C GLY A 166 11.60 -7.19 -12.95
N MET A 167 11.52 -7.41 -11.63
CA MET A 167 12.55 -8.15 -10.88
C MET A 167 12.35 -9.67 -10.89
N SER A 168 11.23 -10.17 -11.41
CA SER A 168 10.96 -11.60 -11.52
C SER A 168 11.60 -12.18 -12.77
N PRO A 169 12.60 -13.10 -12.68
CA PRO A 169 13.23 -13.68 -13.86
C PRO A 169 12.23 -14.38 -14.77
N ALA A 170 11.23 -15.04 -14.20
CA ALA A 170 10.19 -15.75 -14.97
C ALA A 170 9.32 -14.78 -15.79
N VAL A 171 8.97 -13.62 -15.21
CA VAL A 171 8.16 -12.61 -15.92
C VAL A 171 9.01 -11.84 -16.92
N ALA A 172 10.21 -11.41 -16.56
CA ALA A 172 11.11 -10.66 -17.42
C ALA A 172 11.54 -11.50 -18.67
N SER A 173 11.76 -12.81 -18.51
CA SER A 173 12.05 -13.68 -19.63
C SER A 173 10.88 -13.87 -20.59
N ALA A 174 9.64 -13.84 -20.09
CA ALA A 174 8.44 -13.98 -20.91
C ALA A 174 8.01 -12.66 -21.55
N ILE A 175 8.21 -11.55 -20.86
CA ILE A 175 7.79 -10.20 -21.26
C ILE A 175 8.95 -9.23 -20.98
N PRO A 176 9.97 -9.12 -21.84
CA PRO A 176 11.14 -8.26 -21.60
C PRO A 176 10.82 -6.77 -21.40
N ALA A 177 9.69 -6.30 -21.93
CA ALA A 177 9.25 -4.93 -21.74
C ALA A 177 8.96 -4.56 -20.27
N VAL A 178 8.81 -5.55 -19.39
CA VAL A 178 8.45 -5.34 -17.98
C VAL A 178 9.54 -4.62 -17.21
N ASP A 179 10.82 -4.89 -17.48
CA ASP A 179 11.96 -4.27 -16.83
C ASP A 179 12.61 -3.17 -17.69
N THR A 180 12.62 -3.32 -19.02
CA THR A 180 13.22 -2.34 -19.93
C THR A 180 12.54 -0.97 -19.87
N VAL A 181 11.23 -0.92 -19.62
CA VAL A 181 10.48 0.33 -19.40
C VAL A 181 11.05 1.15 -18.22
N TRP A 182 11.59 0.49 -17.20
CA TRP A 182 12.20 1.12 -16.04
C TRP A 182 13.70 1.44 -16.23
N GLY A 183 14.26 1.11 -17.38
CA GLY A 183 15.70 1.24 -17.65
C GLY A 183 16.51 0.05 -17.11
N GLY A 184 15.88 -1.11 -16.94
CA GLY A 184 16.50 -2.37 -16.55
C GLY A 184 16.18 -2.82 -15.12
N GLN A 185 16.58 -4.06 -14.82
CA GLN A 185 16.21 -4.76 -13.57
C GLN A 185 16.69 -4.03 -12.30
N GLN A 186 17.89 -3.45 -12.31
CA GLN A 186 18.42 -2.75 -11.14
C GLN A 186 17.72 -1.39 -10.92
N SER A 187 17.34 -0.72 -12.01
CA SER A 187 16.49 0.49 -11.94
C SER A 187 15.12 0.15 -11.36
N ALA A 188 14.48 -0.91 -11.83
CA ALA A 188 13.21 -1.39 -11.29
C ALA A 188 13.30 -1.68 -9.79
N ARG A 189 14.39 -2.33 -9.34
CA ARG A 189 14.67 -2.61 -7.92
C ARG A 189 14.82 -1.32 -7.09
N THR A 190 15.53 -0.35 -7.62
CA THR A 190 15.75 0.93 -6.94
C THR A 190 14.44 1.72 -6.81
N ILE A 191 13.64 1.76 -7.87
CA ILE A 191 12.31 2.40 -7.86
C ILE A 191 11.39 1.67 -6.87
N HIS A 192 11.37 0.34 -6.88
CA HIS A 192 10.58 -0.49 -5.97
C HIS A 192 10.90 -0.16 -4.51
N PHE A 193 12.17 -0.03 -4.17
CA PHE A 193 12.62 0.36 -2.83
C PHE A 193 12.08 1.74 -2.42
N PHE A 194 12.22 2.76 -3.25
CA PHE A 194 11.73 4.09 -2.92
C PHE A 194 10.20 4.14 -2.82
N VAL A 195 9.49 3.47 -3.71
CA VAL A 195 8.01 3.39 -3.63
C VAL A 195 7.58 2.63 -2.37
N SER A 196 8.32 1.60 -1.96
CA SER A 196 8.04 0.90 -0.69
C SER A 196 8.20 1.82 0.52
N LEU A 197 9.23 2.69 0.54
CA LEU A 197 9.38 3.71 1.60
C LEU A 197 8.22 4.70 1.62
N LEU A 198 7.74 5.15 0.45
CA LEU A 198 6.57 6.03 0.37
C LEU A 198 5.30 5.34 0.88
N LEU A 199 5.14 4.05 0.60
CA LEU A 199 4.02 3.25 1.14
C LEU A 199 4.12 3.05 2.66
N VAL A 200 5.34 2.88 3.21
CA VAL A 200 5.56 2.82 4.66
C VAL A 200 5.22 4.17 5.31
N LEU A 201 5.66 5.28 4.71
CA LEU A 201 5.31 6.61 5.17
C LEU A 201 3.78 6.83 5.15
N PHE A 202 3.13 6.42 4.06
CA PHE A 202 1.66 6.44 3.97
C PHE A 202 1.02 5.61 5.10
N LEU A 203 1.51 4.39 5.37
CA LEU A 203 0.99 3.55 6.45
C LEU A 203 1.11 4.24 7.81
N LEU A 204 2.25 4.85 8.12
CA LEU A 204 2.46 5.57 9.38
C LEU A 204 1.47 6.74 9.53
N ILE A 205 1.33 7.56 8.49
CA ILE A 205 0.37 8.67 8.46
C ILE A 205 -1.07 8.13 8.58
N HIS A 206 -1.41 7.06 7.86
CA HIS A 206 -2.73 6.45 7.91
C HIS A 206 -3.08 5.97 9.32
N VAL A 207 -2.18 5.23 9.97
CA VAL A 207 -2.39 4.75 11.35
C VAL A 207 -2.53 5.91 12.32
N LEU A 208 -1.68 6.93 12.21
CA LEU A 208 -1.77 8.14 13.04
C LEU A 208 -3.12 8.85 12.86
N MET A 209 -3.59 8.98 11.62
CA MET A 209 -4.90 9.59 11.34
C MET A 209 -6.06 8.77 11.89
N VAL A 210 -6.01 7.44 11.77
CA VAL A 210 -7.01 6.55 12.37
C VAL A 210 -7.01 6.67 13.88
N TYR A 211 -5.83 6.76 14.50
CA TYR A 211 -5.69 6.95 15.94
C TYR A 211 -6.32 8.26 16.40
N ARG A 212 -6.00 9.39 15.75
CA ARG A 212 -6.57 10.72 16.06
C ARG A 212 -8.07 10.80 15.81
N ALA A 213 -8.59 10.07 14.83
CA ALA A 213 -10.02 10.05 14.48
C ALA A 213 -10.86 9.10 15.36
N GLY A 214 -10.28 8.51 16.41
CA GLY A 214 -10.94 7.56 17.30
C GLY A 214 -10.74 6.11 16.86
N PHE A 215 -9.55 5.59 17.12
CA PHE A 215 -9.07 4.24 16.72
C PHE A 215 -10.10 3.14 16.96
N ARG A 216 -10.63 3.05 18.19
CA ARG A 216 -11.55 1.96 18.56
C ARG A 216 -12.82 1.91 17.67
N ASN A 217 -13.40 3.08 17.40
CA ASN A 217 -14.63 3.17 16.62
C ASN A 217 -14.36 2.94 15.13
N ARG A 218 -13.25 3.48 14.60
CA ARG A 218 -12.85 3.29 13.21
C ARG A 218 -12.50 1.85 12.91
N THR A 219 -11.71 1.21 13.76
CA THR A 219 -11.34 -0.20 13.62
C THR A 219 -12.55 -1.12 13.76
N LYS A 220 -13.43 -0.86 14.75
CA LYS A 220 -14.68 -1.63 14.87
C LYS A 220 -15.55 -1.54 13.63
N SER A 221 -15.69 -0.37 13.00
CA SER A 221 -16.47 -0.20 11.77
C SER A 221 -15.88 -0.95 10.57
N MET A 222 -14.57 -1.22 10.57
CA MET A 222 -13.88 -2.00 9.55
C MET A 222 -13.89 -3.52 9.82
N ILE A 223 -14.14 -3.96 11.05
CA ILE A 223 -14.27 -5.38 11.41
C ILE A 223 -15.74 -5.80 11.40
N TRP A 224 -16.58 -5.07 12.12
CA TRP A 224 -17.98 -5.39 12.30
C TRP A 224 -18.87 -4.44 11.49
N ALA A 225 -19.84 -4.98 10.76
CA ALA A 225 -20.79 -4.19 9.96
C ALA A 225 -21.79 -3.37 10.82
N ARG A 226 -21.45 -3.01 12.05
CA ARG A 226 -22.35 -2.29 12.96
C ARG A 226 -22.49 -0.83 12.54
N SER A 227 -23.75 -0.45 12.32
CA SER A 227 -24.18 0.93 12.27
C SER A 227 -23.83 1.63 13.58
N HIS A 228 -23.18 2.77 13.49
CA HIS A 228 -22.91 3.62 14.63
C HIS A 228 -24.11 4.56 14.82
N ASP A 229 -25.19 4.01 15.41
CA ASP A 229 -26.26 4.83 15.95
C ASP A 229 -26.97 4.06 17.05
N ALA A 230 -26.43 4.11 18.25
CA ALA A 230 -27.13 3.93 19.49
C ALA A 230 -26.20 4.43 20.61
N ASN A 231 -26.20 5.73 20.81
CA ASN A 231 -26.27 6.41 22.13
C ASN A 231 -26.30 7.91 21.88
#